data_25b8f57b9fa118bea98ab0ffda6d3f92
#
_entry.id   25b8f57b9fa118bea98ab0ffda6d3f92
#
_cell.length_a   1.000
_cell.length_b   1.000
_cell.length_c   1.000
_cell.angle_alpha   90.00
_cell.angle_beta   90.00
_cell.angle_gamma   90.00
#
_symmetry.space_group_name_H-M   'P 1'
#
loop_
_entity.id
_entity.type
_entity.pdbx_description
1 polymer ?
#
loop_
_entity_poly.entity_id
_entity_poly.type
_entity_poly.pdbx_seq_one_letter_code
_entity_poly.pdbx_strand_id
1 'polypeptide(L)'
;MDRKSKNINQTPYPWVGTLLLTLLNLGNVQANSLTNLFKENGLELGGWINGGATYNANNPSDGFNGAVTFADRANRFQLNQLNLFLQRNVESEGKKWDIGGRFDFLFGTDAIYTQAFGISAFDENTGEPSDRGNWDLNLCCKSTRTYGIAFPQAYLEAYVPVGNGLNIKTGHFYTPLGYETVPAPENFFYTHAYILNSGEPFTHTGFLGSYTINPNWFVQAGATTGSATGGWDGGFDKQLDNWGGLANIRWNSNDQKTSIALGGTYGQTAVNEPWIMYSTVLQHWVTPKTHLVLHHTHGWASNINLPEGIQNAAWYSINSHLTYDLFRDLSIGIRAERFHDRNGWRVFSPYRILSALN
;
A
#
# COMPACT_ATOMS: atom_id res chain seq x y z
N MET A 1 -20.46 7.96 -38.43
CA MET A 1 -21.04 7.82 -37.07
C MET A 1 -19.88 7.43 -36.16
N ASP A 2 -19.22 8.48 -35.64
CA ASP A 2 -18.00 8.33 -34.82
C ASP A 2 -18.35 7.94 -33.40
N ARG A 3 -18.01 6.72 -33.00
CA ARG A 3 -17.93 6.35 -31.59
C ARG A 3 -16.50 6.62 -31.11
N LYS A 4 -16.30 7.77 -30.45
CA LYS A 4 -15.10 8.04 -29.67
C LYS A 4 -14.99 6.97 -28.58
N SER A 5 -13.91 6.21 -28.62
CA SER A 5 -13.49 5.32 -27.56
C SER A 5 -13.23 6.16 -26.31
N LYS A 6 -14.01 5.95 -25.26
CA LYS A 6 -13.69 6.50 -23.93
C LYS A 6 -12.52 5.70 -23.38
N ASN A 7 -11.38 6.36 -23.30
CA ASN A 7 -10.28 5.91 -22.47
C ASN A 7 -10.81 5.71 -21.04
N ILE A 8 -10.86 4.47 -20.59
CA ILE A 8 -11.09 4.13 -19.19
C ILE A 8 -9.74 4.23 -18.47
N ASN A 9 -9.21 5.43 -18.40
CA ASN A 9 -8.33 5.79 -17.32
C ASN A 9 -9.24 5.95 -16.11
N GLN A 10 -9.13 5.08 -15.14
CA GLN A 10 -9.79 5.25 -13.86
C GLN A 10 -9.30 6.55 -13.24
N THR A 11 -10.04 7.62 -13.47
CA THR A 11 -9.92 8.84 -12.69
C THR A 11 -10.53 8.53 -11.32
N PRO A 12 -9.81 8.76 -10.23
CA PRO A 12 -10.41 8.69 -8.90
C PRO A 12 -11.60 9.65 -8.84
N TYR A 13 -12.61 9.26 -8.08
CA TYR A 13 -13.88 9.96 -7.89
C TYR A 13 -13.69 11.48 -7.69
N PRO A 14 -14.43 12.34 -8.40
CA PRO A 14 -14.17 13.79 -8.45
C PRO A 14 -14.54 14.57 -7.16
N TRP A 15 -14.83 13.89 -6.06
CA TRP A 15 -15.36 14.53 -4.84
C TRP A 15 -14.30 14.91 -3.80
N VAL A 16 -13.02 14.58 -3.99
CA VAL A 16 -11.97 14.81 -2.98
C VAL A 16 -11.30 16.19 -3.10
N GLY A 17 -11.49 16.88 -4.19
CA GLY A 17 -10.77 18.13 -4.47
C GLY A 17 -11.24 19.39 -3.76
N THR A 18 -12.43 19.42 -3.15
CA THR A 18 -13.08 20.69 -2.76
C THR A 18 -12.96 21.05 -1.28
N LEU A 19 -12.56 20.15 -0.41
CA LEU A 19 -12.60 20.43 1.04
C LEU A 19 -11.33 21.07 1.62
N LEU A 20 -10.21 21.01 0.92
CA LEU A 20 -8.94 21.59 1.44
C LEU A 20 -8.78 23.10 1.15
N LEU A 21 -9.59 23.67 0.27
CA LEU A 21 -9.51 25.10 -0.09
C LEU A 21 -10.24 26.03 0.88
N THR A 22 -11.05 25.51 1.79
CA THR A 22 -11.86 26.33 2.72
C THR A 22 -11.19 26.61 4.07
N LEU A 23 -10.10 25.94 4.40
CA LEU A 23 -9.38 26.17 5.68
C LEU A 23 -8.20 27.15 5.58
N LEU A 24 -7.88 27.67 4.39
CA LEU A 24 -6.79 28.62 4.17
C LEU A 24 -7.27 30.03 3.81
N ASN A 25 -8.35 30.51 4.43
CA ASN A 25 -8.77 31.93 4.33
C ASN A 25 -7.91 32.87 5.19
N LEU A 26 -6.60 32.69 5.16
CA LEU A 26 -5.65 33.65 5.70
C LEU A 26 -4.72 34.14 4.57
N GLY A 27 -5.15 35.17 3.85
CA GLY A 27 -4.33 35.90 2.91
C GLY A 27 -4.53 35.52 1.42
N ASN A 28 -5.58 36.04 0.81
CA ASN A 28 -5.94 35.83 -0.61
C ASN A 28 -4.84 36.16 -1.65
N VAL A 29 -3.77 36.82 -1.30
CA VAL A 29 -2.68 37.19 -2.23
C VAL A 29 -1.57 36.13 -2.27
N GLN A 30 -1.28 35.45 -1.16
CA GLN A 30 -0.25 34.41 -1.10
C GLN A 30 -0.74 33.05 -1.62
N ALA A 31 -2.01 32.71 -1.39
CA ALA A 31 -2.58 31.45 -1.85
C ALA A 31 -2.60 31.35 -3.39
N ASN A 32 -2.94 32.42 -4.08
CA ASN A 32 -2.95 32.46 -5.55
C ASN A 32 -1.53 32.31 -6.15
N SER A 33 -0.51 32.88 -5.51
CA SER A 33 0.86 32.75 -5.99
C SER A 33 1.42 31.34 -5.82
N LEU A 34 1.12 30.67 -4.71
CA LEU A 34 1.53 29.26 -4.47
C LEU A 34 0.79 28.31 -5.42
N THR A 35 -0.51 28.51 -5.63
CA THR A 35 -1.30 27.68 -6.56
C THR A 35 -0.79 27.81 -7.99
N ASN A 36 -0.44 29.02 -8.41
CA ASN A 36 0.14 29.24 -9.73
C ASN A 36 1.54 28.65 -9.84
N LEU A 37 2.38 28.78 -8.81
CA LEU A 37 3.71 28.16 -8.76
C LEU A 37 3.64 26.64 -8.88
N PHE A 38 2.68 26.00 -8.21
CA PHE A 38 2.48 24.56 -8.32
C PHE A 38 2.04 24.16 -9.74
N LYS A 39 1.04 24.83 -10.30
CA LYS A 39 0.57 24.56 -11.65
C LYS A 39 1.63 24.79 -12.74
N GLU A 40 2.38 25.87 -12.65
CA GLU A 40 3.46 26.19 -13.60
C GLU A 40 4.59 25.16 -13.58
N ASN A 41 4.84 24.52 -12.44
CA ASN A 41 5.85 23.47 -12.29
C ASN A 41 5.29 22.05 -12.41
N GLY A 42 4.01 21.89 -12.75
CA GLY A 42 3.36 20.58 -12.84
C GLY A 42 3.23 19.86 -11.49
N LEU A 43 3.28 20.63 -10.38
CA LEU A 43 3.12 20.10 -9.04
C LEU A 43 1.63 19.98 -8.68
N GLU A 44 1.26 18.88 -8.07
CA GLU A 44 -0.06 18.60 -7.55
C GLU A 44 0.02 18.38 -6.03
N LEU A 45 -0.79 19.13 -5.28
CA LEU A 45 -1.02 18.91 -3.86
C LEU A 45 -2.41 18.31 -3.69
N GLY A 46 -2.51 17.16 -3.05
CA GLY A 46 -3.77 16.47 -2.83
C GLY A 46 -3.80 15.74 -1.50
N GLY A 47 -4.89 15.02 -1.25
CA GLY A 47 -5.03 14.24 -0.05
C GLY A 47 -6.46 13.74 0.15
N TRP A 48 -6.66 13.00 1.23
CA TRP A 48 -7.96 12.50 1.64
C TRP A 48 -8.05 12.39 3.16
N ILE A 49 -9.26 12.25 3.64
CA ILE A 49 -9.57 11.90 5.02
C ILE A 49 -10.46 10.66 5.02
N ASN A 50 -10.13 9.68 5.84
CA ASN A 50 -10.92 8.48 6.05
C ASN A 50 -11.09 8.23 7.54
N GLY A 51 -12.30 7.87 7.95
CA GLY A 51 -12.60 7.52 9.32
C GLY A 51 -13.89 6.70 9.38
N GLY A 52 -14.02 5.92 10.44
CA GLY A 52 -15.18 5.06 10.61
C GLY A 52 -15.23 4.41 11.98
N ALA A 53 -16.19 3.52 12.15
CA ALA A 53 -16.37 2.73 13.36
C ALA A 53 -16.77 1.31 12.98
N THR A 54 -16.31 0.34 13.77
CA THR A 54 -16.74 -1.04 13.70
C THR A 54 -17.55 -1.39 14.93
N TYR A 55 -18.64 -2.12 14.74
CA TYR A 55 -19.43 -2.66 15.82
C TYR A 55 -19.05 -4.11 16.09
N ASN A 56 -18.70 -4.44 17.33
CA ASN A 56 -18.43 -5.80 17.78
C ASN A 56 -19.35 -6.14 18.93
N ALA A 57 -20.30 -7.08 18.66
CA ALA A 57 -21.31 -7.50 19.66
C ALA A 57 -20.70 -8.20 20.88
N ASN A 58 -19.52 -8.82 20.73
CA ASN A 58 -18.82 -9.49 21.84
C ASN A 58 -18.20 -8.50 22.84
N ASN A 59 -18.13 -7.22 22.48
CA ASN A 59 -17.60 -6.14 23.31
C ASN A 59 -16.29 -6.53 24.03
N PRO A 60 -15.22 -6.84 23.29
CA PRO A 60 -13.98 -7.37 23.87
C PRO A 60 -13.40 -6.37 24.89
N SER A 61 -12.93 -6.90 26.02
CA SER A 61 -12.44 -6.09 27.14
C SER A 61 -11.20 -5.26 26.80
N ASP A 62 -10.39 -5.74 25.86
CA ASP A 62 -9.23 -5.01 25.32
C ASP A 62 -9.60 -3.95 24.28
N GLY A 63 -10.88 -3.91 23.84
CA GLY A 63 -11.36 -2.98 22.83
C GLY A 63 -10.85 -3.25 21.41
N PHE A 64 -10.39 -4.46 21.11
CA PHE A 64 -9.87 -4.84 19.78
C PHE A 64 -10.75 -5.85 19.06
N ASN A 65 -10.70 -5.82 17.73
CA ASN A 65 -11.43 -6.74 16.85
C ASN A 65 -10.64 -8.01 16.50
N GLY A 66 -9.63 -8.36 17.28
CA GLY A 66 -8.82 -9.57 17.05
C GLY A 66 -7.64 -9.32 16.11
N ALA A 67 -7.31 -10.32 15.28
CA ALA A 67 -6.09 -10.28 14.47
C ALA A 67 -6.17 -9.44 13.19
N VAL A 68 -7.14 -8.55 13.06
CA VAL A 68 -7.22 -7.60 11.95
C VAL A 68 -6.32 -6.40 12.20
N THR A 69 -5.69 -5.90 11.15
CA THR A 69 -5.07 -4.57 11.10
C THR A 69 -6.04 -3.59 10.45
N PHE A 70 -5.82 -2.29 10.55
CA PHE A 70 -6.78 -1.29 10.11
C PHE A 70 -8.18 -1.54 10.75
N ALA A 71 -9.00 -0.55 10.94
CA ALA A 71 -10.34 -0.68 11.54
C ALA A 71 -10.44 -1.64 12.77
N ASP A 72 -9.35 -1.80 13.51
CA ASP A 72 -9.14 -2.81 14.55
C ASP A 72 -9.74 -2.47 15.92
N ARG A 73 -10.28 -1.26 16.11
CA ARG A 73 -10.89 -0.83 17.37
C ARG A 73 -12.38 -1.19 17.41
N ALA A 74 -12.75 -1.99 18.41
CA ALA A 74 -14.12 -2.37 18.64
C ALA A 74 -14.93 -1.20 19.23
N ASN A 75 -16.14 -0.95 18.71
CA ASN A 75 -17.14 -0.04 19.25
C ASN A 75 -16.65 1.42 19.44
N ARG A 76 -15.68 1.86 18.64
CA ARG A 76 -15.12 3.22 18.69
C ARG A 76 -14.96 3.80 17.30
N PHE A 77 -15.12 5.11 17.20
CA PHE A 77 -14.75 5.84 16.00
C PHE A 77 -13.22 5.95 15.91
N GLN A 78 -12.70 5.79 14.70
CA GLN A 78 -11.28 5.95 14.36
C GLN A 78 -11.14 6.97 13.24
N LEU A 79 -10.16 7.87 13.36
CA LEU A 79 -9.59 8.55 12.20
C LEU A 79 -8.52 7.63 11.61
N ASN A 80 -8.88 6.94 10.55
CA ASN A 80 -7.98 5.97 9.92
C ASN A 80 -6.86 6.66 9.16
N GLN A 81 -7.20 7.58 8.28
CA GLN A 81 -6.25 8.26 7.42
C GLN A 81 -6.57 9.74 7.29
N LEU A 82 -5.64 10.59 7.63
CA LEU A 82 -5.47 11.94 7.12
C LEU A 82 -4.22 11.90 6.25
N ASN A 83 -4.39 11.80 4.94
CA ASN A 83 -3.29 11.74 3.99
C ASN A 83 -3.17 13.07 3.24
N LEU A 84 -1.93 13.52 3.09
CA LEU A 84 -1.55 14.63 2.23
C LEU A 84 -0.43 14.17 1.31
N PHE A 85 -0.48 14.55 0.05
CA PHE A 85 0.62 14.25 -0.87
C PHE A 85 0.98 15.46 -1.73
N LEU A 86 2.25 15.52 -2.07
CA LEU A 86 2.81 16.40 -3.09
C LEU A 86 3.42 15.53 -4.18
N GLN A 87 3.01 15.72 -5.44
CA GLN A 87 3.55 14.95 -6.56
C GLN A 87 3.80 15.83 -7.79
N ARG A 88 4.74 15.38 -8.60
CA ARG A 88 4.90 15.75 -9.99
C ARG A 88 4.94 14.47 -10.82
N ASN A 89 3.94 14.30 -11.65
CA ASN A 89 3.93 13.17 -12.58
C ASN A 89 4.95 13.36 -13.68
N VAL A 90 5.63 12.30 -14.09
CA VAL A 90 6.49 12.33 -15.26
C VAL A 90 5.65 12.33 -16.53
N GLU A 91 6.11 13.07 -17.55
CA GLU A 91 5.53 13.08 -18.88
C GLU A 91 6.03 11.83 -19.65
N SER A 92 5.26 10.73 -19.58
CA SER A 92 5.67 9.42 -20.08
C SER A 92 5.30 9.14 -21.54
N GLU A 93 4.78 10.10 -22.27
CA GLU A 93 4.50 10.00 -23.72
C GLU A 93 5.50 10.80 -24.57
N GLY A 94 6.43 11.48 -23.95
CA GLY A 94 7.41 12.34 -24.56
C GLY A 94 8.59 11.59 -25.19
N LYS A 95 9.33 12.28 -26.06
CA LYS A 95 10.61 11.82 -26.62
C LYS A 95 11.80 12.34 -25.82
N LYS A 96 11.58 12.96 -24.67
CA LYS A 96 12.59 13.57 -23.81
C LYS A 96 12.55 12.95 -22.43
N TRP A 97 13.68 12.95 -21.78
CA TRP A 97 13.76 12.67 -20.35
C TRP A 97 12.86 13.62 -19.55
N ASP A 98 12.20 13.07 -18.57
CA ASP A 98 11.48 13.85 -17.58
C ASP A 98 11.72 13.27 -16.17
N ILE A 99 11.60 14.12 -15.15
CA ILE A 99 11.82 13.75 -13.75
C ILE A 99 10.61 14.21 -12.95
N GLY A 100 10.03 13.33 -12.21
CA GLY A 100 8.95 13.57 -11.27
C GLY A 100 9.25 12.98 -9.90
N GLY A 101 8.21 12.82 -9.11
CA GLY A 101 8.30 12.21 -7.80
C GLY A 101 7.05 12.44 -6.98
N ARG A 102 7.01 11.81 -5.82
CA ARG A 102 5.90 11.91 -4.88
C ARG A 102 6.38 11.78 -3.45
N PHE A 103 5.74 12.56 -2.58
CA PHE A 103 5.87 12.47 -1.14
C PHE A 103 4.50 12.44 -0.51
N ASP A 104 4.23 11.43 0.33
CA ASP A 104 2.99 11.26 1.09
C ASP A 104 3.26 11.38 2.58
N PHE A 105 2.37 12.10 3.26
CA PHE A 105 2.27 12.16 4.70
C PHE A 105 0.95 11.51 5.11
N LEU A 106 0.99 10.55 6.00
CA LEU A 106 -0.17 9.84 6.54
C LEU A 106 -0.19 9.97 8.06
N PHE A 107 -1.26 10.53 8.61
CA PHE A 107 -1.55 10.52 10.03
C PHE A 107 -2.85 9.73 10.28
N GLY A 108 -2.86 8.89 11.30
CA GLY A 108 -4.07 8.15 11.67
C GLY A 108 -3.77 6.81 12.33
N THR A 109 -4.82 6.01 12.53
CA THR A 109 -4.67 4.65 13.07
C THR A 109 -3.99 3.71 12.09
N ASP A 110 -4.15 3.95 10.80
CA ASP A 110 -3.57 3.11 9.74
C ASP A 110 -2.06 3.38 9.56
N ALA A 111 -1.59 4.56 9.98
CA ALA A 111 -0.18 4.91 9.90
C ALA A 111 0.72 3.93 10.67
N ILE A 112 0.27 3.40 11.81
CA ILE A 112 1.04 2.45 12.62
C ILE A 112 1.39 1.19 11.84
N TYR A 113 0.47 0.72 10.99
CA TYR A 113 0.68 -0.46 10.14
C TYR A 113 1.46 -0.14 8.87
N THR A 114 1.39 1.12 8.43
CA THR A 114 2.00 1.57 7.17
C THR A 114 3.44 2.06 7.36
N GLN A 115 3.88 2.27 8.60
CA GLN A 115 5.27 2.60 8.90
C GLN A 115 6.22 1.53 8.37
N ALA A 116 7.27 1.98 7.70
CA ALA A 116 8.28 1.09 7.16
C ALA A 116 9.22 0.55 8.26
N PHE A 117 9.72 -0.67 8.04
CA PHE A 117 10.60 -1.34 8.99
C PHE A 117 12.06 -1.25 8.55
N GLY A 118 12.93 -1.06 9.53
CA GLY A 118 14.38 -1.14 9.39
C GLY A 118 14.96 -2.33 10.14
N ILE A 119 16.02 -2.09 10.89
CA ILE A 119 16.75 -3.09 11.66
C ILE A 119 15.88 -3.63 12.77
N SER A 120 15.66 -4.24 13.52
CA SER A 120 14.80 -4.80 14.57
C SER A 120 13.52 -4.00 14.87
N ALA A 121 12.40 -4.64 14.95
CA ALA A 121 11.13 -4.04 15.29
C ALA A 121 11.06 -3.54 16.73
N PHE A 122 11.81 -4.17 17.63
CA PHE A 122 11.80 -3.90 19.06
C PHE A 122 13.21 -3.90 19.63
N ASP A 123 13.45 -3.08 20.63
CA ASP A 123 14.57 -3.25 21.54
C ASP A 123 14.33 -4.51 22.37
N GLU A 124 15.24 -5.47 22.27
CA GLU A 124 15.12 -6.78 22.93
C GLU A 124 15.13 -6.67 24.47
N ASN A 125 15.67 -5.59 25.03
CA ASN A 125 15.76 -5.40 26.47
C ASN A 125 14.54 -4.70 27.07
N THR A 126 13.93 -3.81 26.32
CA THR A 126 12.82 -2.97 26.81
C THR A 126 11.47 -3.41 26.27
N GLY A 127 11.42 -4.19 25.19
CA GLY A 127 10.21 -4.52 24.46
C GLY A 127 9.57 -3.33 23.74
N GLU A 128 10.18 -2.15 23.82
CA GLU A 128 9.71 -0.95 23.17
C GLU A 128 10.07 -0.97 21.67
N PRO A 129 9.30 -0.31 20.80
CA PRO A 129 9.69 -0.11 19.41
C PRO A 129 11.07 0.51 19.34
N SER A 130 11.98 -0.19 18.66
CA SER A 130 13.37 0.27 18.57
C SER A 130 13.47 1.56 17.73
N ASP A 131 14.46 2.38 18.02
CA ASP A 131 14.85 3.50 17.19
C ASP A 131 15.74 2.99 16.04
N ARG A 132 15.10 2.41 15.02
CA ARG A 132 15.76 1.59 13.99
C ARG A 132 16.40 2.38 12.87
N GLY A 133 16.32 3.67 12.93
CA GLY A 133 16.81 4.52 11.85
C GLY A 133 15.82 4.67 10.70
N ASN A 134 14.60 4.16 10.82
CA ASN A 134 13.51 4.50 9.92
C ASN A 134 13.13 5.97 10.11
N TRP A 135 12.81 6.61 9.02
CA TRP A 135 12.51 8.04 9.01
C TRP A 135 11.15 8.41 9.57
N ASP A 136 10.19 7.49 9.56
CA ASP A 136 8.82 7.70 10.03
C ASP A 136 8.50 6.98 11.35
N LEU A 137 9.33 6.05 11.77
CA LEU A 137 9.10 5.28 12.98
C LEU A 137 9.28 6.16 14.23
N ASN A 138 8.32 6.08 15.13
CA ASN A 138 8.34 6.81 16.41
C ASN A 138 8.30 8.36 16.32
N LEU A 139 7.94 8.93 15.17
CA LEU A 139 7.84 10.38 15.02
C LEU A 139 6.71 10.98 15.86
N CYS A 140 5.66 10.22 16.16
CA CYS A 140 4.50 10.71 16.92
C CYS A 140 3.84 9.59 17.73
N CYS A 141 3.20 10.01 18.80
CA CYS A 141 2.12 9.28 19.45
C CYS A 141 2.52 7.91 20.02
N LYS A 142 3.78 7.76 20.36
CA LYS A 142 4.42 6.51 20.84
C LYS A 142 3.70 5.90 22.05
N SER A 143 3.24 6.73 22.98
CA SER A 143 2.59 6.29 24.22
C SER A 143 1.22 5.68 24.01
N THR A 144 0.49 6.08 22.96
CA THR A 144 -0.88 5.60 22.72
C THR A 144 -0.92 4.39 21.82
N ARG A 145 0.10 4.23 20.93
CA ARG A 145 0.15 3.21 19.87
C ARG A 145 -1.16 3.06 19.08
N THR A 146 -1.99 4.10 19.10
CA THR A 146 -3.29 4.14 18.42
C THR A 146 -3.21 4.99 17.17
N TYR A 147 -2.54 6.13 17.27
CA TYR A 147 -2.33 7.06 16.18
C TYR A 147 -0.83 7.18 15.91
N GLY A 148 -0.47 7.33 14.65
CA GLY A 148 0.92 7.49 14.25
C GLY A 148 1.06 8.35 13.02
N ILE A 149 2.30 8.55 12.60
CA ILE A 149 2.69 9.20 11.34
C ILE A 149 3.44 8.16 10.51
N ALA A 150 3.15 8.11 9.22
CA ALA A 150 3.92 7.36 8.25
C ALA A 150 4.18 8.22 7.00
N PHE A 151 5.27 7.89 6.30
CA PHE A 151 5.59 8.43 4.97
C PHE A 151 5.57 7.29 3.95
N PRO A 152 4.36 6.82 3.55
CA PRO A 152 4.24 5.61 2.75
C PRO A 152 4.80 5.74 1.34
N GLN A 153 4.98 6.96 0.86
CA GLN A 153 5.65 7.23 -0.39
C GLN A 153 6.61 8.42 -0.28
N ALA A 154 7.85 8.21 -0.71
CA ALA A 154 8.85 9.26 -0.90
C ALA A 154 9.85 8.77 -1.95
N TYR A 155 9.57 9.08 -3.20
CA TYR A 155 10.38 8.65 -4.33
C TYR A 155 10.58 9.74 -5.37
N LEU A 156 11.66 9.61 -6.10
CA LEU A 156 11.87 10.25 -7.39
C LEU A 156 11.50 9.28 -8.50
N GLU A 157 10.99 9.80 -9.61
CA GLU A 157 10.68 9.03 -10.81
C GLU A 157 11.33 9.68 -12.01
N ALA A 158 12.04 8.89 -12.81
CA ALA A 158 12.64 9.32 -14.06
C ALA A 158 11.96 8.60 -15.22
N TYR A 159 11.52 9.35 -16.21
CA TYR A 159 11.12 8.83 -17.51
C TYR A 159 12.30 8.82 -18.46
N VAL A 160 12.58 7.66 -19.05
CA VAL A 160 13.65 7.43 -20.04
C VAL A 160 12.99 7.06 -21.35
N PRO A 161 13.16 7.84 -22.45
CA PRO A 161 12.51 7.60 -23.74
C PRO A 161 13.18 6.48 -24.55
N VAL A 162 13.25 5.27 -23.99
CA VAL A 162 13.78 4.07 -24.63
C VAL A 162 12.63 3.15 -25.00
N GLY A 163 12.54 2.77 -26.25
CA GLY A 163 11.43 1.95 -26.76
C GLY A 163 10.09 2.65 -26.59
N ASN A 164 9.18 2.05 -25.84
CA ASN A 164 7.87 2.63 -25.50
C ASN A 164 7.91 3.51 -24.24
N GLY A 165 9.10 3.82 -23.71
CA GLY A 165 9.30 4.59 -22.50
C GLY A 165 9.48 3.73 -21.27
N LEU A 166 10.55 3.97 -20.53
CA LEU A 166 10.88 3.30 -19.26
C LEU A 166 10.75 4.29 -18.12
N ASN A 167 9.89 4.00 -17.14
CA ASN A 167 9.81 4.74 -15.89
C ASN A 167 10.65 4.05 -14.82
N ILE A 168 11.47 4.80 -14.09
CA ILE A 168 12.30 4.29 -13.01
C ILE A 168 11.99 5.08 -11.74
N LYS A 169 11.40 4.40 -10.75
CA LYS A 169 11.21 4.94 -9.40
C LYS A 169 12.40 4.58 -8.53
N THR A 170 12.81 5.54 -7.69
CA THR A 170 13.88 5.36 -6.71
C THR A 170 13.44 5.99 -5.39
N GLY A 171 13.41 5.21 -4.32
CA GLY A 171 12.99 5.66 -3.01
C GLY A 171 12.00 4.69 -2.36
N HIS A 172 11.06 5.22 -1.60
CA HIS A 172 10.02 4.47 -0.89
C HIS A 172 8.69 4.61 -1.63
N PHE A 173 8.03 3.48 -1.94
CA PHE A 173 6.83 3.45 -2.75
C PHE A 173 5.91 2.29 -2.36
N TYR A 174 4.60 2.42 -2.63
CA TYR A 174 3.65 1.33 -2.45
C TYR A 174 3.98 0.13 -3.33
N THR A 175 3.71 -1.06 -2.80
CA THR A 175 3.86 -2.32 -3.56
C THR A 175 3.02 -2.29 -4.84
N PRO A 176 3.54 -2.81 -5.96
CA PRO A 176 2.75 -3.07 -7.16
C PRO A 176 2.02 -4.41 -7.12
N LEU A 177 2.08 -5.15 -6.00
CA LEU A 177 1.45 -6.45 -5.81
C LEU A 177 0.09 -6.31 -5.16
N GLY A 178 -0.79 -7.31 -5.40
CA GLY A 178 -2.09 -7.36 -4.76
C GLY A 178 -3.19 -6.55 -5.45
N TYR A 179 -4.36 -6.58 -4.85
CA TYR A 179 -5.57 -5.88 -5.31
C TYR A 179 -5.99 -4.75 -4.38
N GLU A 180 -6.13 -5.02 -3.09
CA GLU A 180 -6.38 -3.97 -2.10
C GLU A 180 -5.10 -3.17 -1.86
N THR A 181 -5.26 -1.90 -1.50
CA THR A 181 -4.15 -0.95 -1.30
C THR A 181 -4.27 -0.26 0.05
N VAL A 182 -3.19 0.39 0.50
CA VAL A 182 -3.21 1.21 1.74
C VAL A 182 -4.09 2.46 1.59
N PRO A 183 -4.06 3.22 0.48
CA PRO A 183 -4.94 4.37 0.26
C PRO A 183 -6.42 4.01 0.34
N ALA A 184 -7.12 4.48 1.35
CA ALA A 184 -8.53 4.19 1.57
C ALA A 184 -9.45 4.49 0.35
N PRO A 185 -9.26 5.58 -0.42
CA PRO A 185 -10.10 5.88 -1.58
C PRO A 185 -10.01 4.86 -2.72
N GLU A 186 -8.98 4.02 -2.74
CA GLU A 186 -8.77 3.01 -3.79
C GLU A 186 -9.44 1.68 -3.48
N ASN A 187 -10.02 1.52 -2.27
CA ASN A 187 -10.66 0.29 -1.83
C ASN A 187 -12.18 0.43 -1.78
N PHE A 188 -12.90 -0.62 -2.17
CA PHE A 188 -14.36 -0.65 -2.09
C PHE A 188 -14.86 -0.81 -0.65
N PHE A 189 -14.18 -1.63 0.16
CA PHE A 189 -14.59 -1.91 1.54
C PHE A 189 -13.80 -1.04 2.54
N TYR A 190 -14.45 -0.65 3.63
CA TYR A 190 -13.82 0.03 4.76
C TYR A 190 -12.79 -0.86 5.47
N THR A 191 -13.09 -2.17 5.58
CA THR A 191 -12.17 -3.15 6.17
C THR A 191 -11.33 -3.81 5.10
N HIS A 192 -10.11 -4.20 5.45
CA HIS A 192 -9.20 -4.89 4.56
C HIS A 192 -9.22 -6.41 4.76
N ALA A 193 -8.87 -7.13 3.71
CA ALA A 193 -8.70 -8.57 3.74
C ALA A 193 -7.38 -8.97 4.43
N TYR A 194 -7.33 -10.17 4.99
CA TYR A 194 -6.10 -10.71 5.58
C TYR A 194 -4.95 -10.84 4.58
N ILE A 195 -5.27 -11.02 3.29
CA ILE A 195 -4.27 -11.05 2.22
C ILE A 195 -3.48 -9.75 2.16
N LEU A 196 -4.14 -8.58 2.22
CA LEU A 196 -3.45 -7.30 2.36
C LEU A 196 -2.76 -7.21 3.71
N ASN A 197 -3.49 -7.49 4.80
CA ASN A 197 -3.00 -7.25 6.17
C ASN A 197 -1.74 -8.04 6.51
N SER A 198 -1.63 -9.27 6.01
CA SER A 198 -0.61 -10.23 6.46
C SER A 198 0.04 -11.03 5.34
N GLY A 199 -0.54 -11.06 4.16
CA GLY A 199 -0.09 -11.90 3.05
C GLY A 199 0.90 -11.22 2.10
N GLU A 200 0.88 -9.89 2.05
CA GLU A 200 1.65 -9.08 1.10
C GLU A 200 2.29 -7.87 1.78
N PRO A 201 3.41 -7.35 1.26
CA PRO A 201 3.98 -6.10 1.75
C PRO A 201 3.13 -4.90 1.31
N PHE A 202 3.13 -3.81 2.10
CA PHE A 202 2.47 -2.55 1.74
C PHE A 202 3.37 -1.64 0.92
N THR A 203 4.65 -1.61 1.27
CA THR A 203 5.63 -0.67 0.73
C THR A 203 6.97 -1.34 0.47
N HIS A 204 7.78 -0.72 -0.37
CA HIS A 204 9.15 -1.11 -0.64
C HIS A 204 10.05 0.12 -0.69
N THR A 205 11.30 -0.04 -0.30
CA THR A 205 12.36 0.94 -0.56
C THR A 205 13.35 0.34 -1.54
N GLY A 206 13.71 1.10 -2.58
CA GLY A 206 14.65 0.60 -3.60
C GLY A 206 14.45 1.24 -4.96
N PHE A 207 14.54 0.41 -5.99
CA PHE A 207 14.42 0.80 -7.40
C PHE A 207 13.34 -0.04 -8.07
N LEU A 208 12.48 0.57 -8.86
CA LEU A 208 11.43 -0.11 -9.62
C LEU A 208 11.37 0.45 -11.05
N GLY A 209 11.76 -0.36 -12.03
CA GLY A 209 11.55 -0.09 -13.44
C GLY A 209 10.16 -0.54 -13.88
N SER A 210 9.46 0.29 -14.67
CA SER A 210 8.13 0.00 -15.22
C SER A 210 8.14 0.23 -16.73
N TYR A 211 7.65 -0.73 -17.51
CA TYR A 211 7.69 -0.69 -18.97
C TYR A 211 6.42 -1.23 -19.60
N THR A 212 5.81 -0.45 -20.50
CA THR A 212 4.67 -0.91 -21.31
C THR A 212 5.19 -1.55 -22.58
N ILE A 213 5.08 -2.88 -22.69
CA ILE A 213 5.54 -3.63 -23.88
C ILE A 213 4.62 -3.32 -25.05
N ASN A 214 3.31 -3.34 -24.83
CA ASN A 214 2.27 -3.01 -25.80
C ASN A 214 0.96 -2.72 -25.04
N PRO A 215 -0.17 -2.37 -25.70
CA PRO A 215 -1.44 -2.05 -25.04
C PRO A 215 -1.97 -3.13 -24.10
N ASN A 216 -1.56 -4.38 -24.28
CA ASN A 216 -2.02 -5.52 -23.48
C ASN A 216 -1.03 -5.91 -22.35
N TRP A 217 0.26 -5.61 -22.49
CA TRP A 217 1.28 -6.10 -21.60
C TRP A 217 2.08 -4.98 -20.93
N PHE A 218 2.13 -5.02 -19.61
CA PHE A 218 2.89 -4.13 -18.76
C PHE A 218 3.75 -4.95 -17.80
N VAL A 219 4.99 -4.54 -17.60
CA VAL A 219 5.95 -5.24 -16.74
C VAL A 219 6.62 -4.25 -15.77
N GLN A 220 6.93 -4.75 -14.59
CA GLN A 220 7.72 -4.04 -13.58
C GLN A 220 8.76 -5.00 -13.01
N ALA A 221 9.94 -4.50 -12.74
CA ALA A 221 10.98 -5.23 -12.03
C ALA A 221 11.89 -4.28 -11.27
N GLY A 222 12.38 -4.73 -10.13
CA GLY A 222 13.22 -3.89 -9.29
C GLY A 222 13.97 -4.65 -8.21
N ALA A 223 14.79 -3.90 -7.50
CA ALA A 223 15.50 -4.35 -6.32
C ALA A 223 14.99 -3.57 -5.11
N THR A 224 14.76 -4.27 -4.02
CA THR A 224 14.21 -3.73 -2.78
C THR A 224 15.15 -4.00 -1.62
N THR A 225 15.14 -3.14 -0.63
CA THR A 225 16.01 -3.23 0.55
C THR A 225 15.24 -2.91 1.82
N GLY A 226 15.88 -3.09 2.94
CA GLY A 226 15.39 -2.90 4.29
C GLY A 226 15.91 -4.02 5.18
N SER A 227 16.96 -3.75 5.95
CA SER A 227 17.80 -4.77 6.56
C SER A 227 17.09 -5.76 7.47
N ALA A 228 16.03 -5.34 8.15
CA ALA A 228 15.29 -6.25 9.03
C ALA A 228 14.40 -7.24 8.28
N THR A 229 13.94 -6.89 7.08
CA THR A 229 12.87 -7.59 6.39
C THR A 229 13.24 -8.00 4.97
N GLY A 230 14.41 -7.56 4.47
CA GLY A 230 14.85 -7.84 3.10
C GLY A 230 13.90 -7.28 2.06
N GLY A 231 13.31 -6.10 2.32
CA GLY A 231 12.41 -5.42 1.40
C GLY A 231 10.90 -5.64 1.65
N TRP A 232 10.52 -6.44 2.66
CA TRP A 232 9.13 -6.51 3.10
C TRP A 232 8.83 -5.30 4.01
N ASP A 233 8.07 -4.34 3.51
CA ASP A 233 7.81 -3.05 4.16
C ASP A 233 9.09 -2.34 4.61
N GLY A 234 10.18 -2.58 3.88
CA GLY A 234 11.49 -2.03 4.21
C GLY A 234 11.55 -0.51 4.05
N GLY A 235 12.14 0.16 5.04
CA GLY A 235 12.33 1.61 5.05
C GLY A 235 13.75 2.05 4.69
N PHE A 236 13.96 3.35 4.74
CA PHE A 236 15.28 3.93 4.74
C PHE A 236 15.92 3.76 6.12
N ASP A 237 16.71 2.76 6.31
CA ASP A 237 17.47 2.57 7.54
C ASP A 237 18.95 2.96 7.35
N LYS A 238 19.72 2.89 8.44
CA LYS A 238 21.14 3.25 8.44
C LYS A 238 22.01 2.31 7.60
N GLN A 239 21.50 1.11 7.33
CA GLN A 239 22.17 0.05 6.59
C GLN A 239 21.26 -0.37 5.45
N LEU A 240 21.49 0.15 4.27
CA LEU A 240 20.80 -0.28 3.05
C LEU A 240 21.43 -1.60 2.56
N ASP A 241 21.25 -2.65 3.33
CA ASP A 241 21.68 -4.02 3.06
C ASP A 241 20.49 -4.97 2.93
N ASN A 242 20.71 -6.27 2.87
CA ASN A 242 19.66 -7.29 2.65
C ASN A 242 18.75 -6.98 1.45
N TRP A 243 19.38 -6.87 0.30
CA TRP A 243 18.65 -6.62 -0.95
C TRP A 243 17.83 -7.84 -1.36
N GLY A 244 16.60 -7.56 -1.76
CA GLY A 244 15.68 -8.50 -2.38
C GLY A 244 15.31 -8.07 -3.79
N GLY A 245 14.36 -8.78 -4.37
CA GLY A 245 13.84 -8.50 -5.71
C GLY A 245 12.33 -8.43 -5.74
N LEU A 246 11.83 -7.65 -6.68
CA LEU A 246 10.41 -7.43 -6.93
C LEU A 246 10.15 -7.50 -8.43
N ALA A 247 9.12 -8.23 -8.85
CA ALA A 247 8.69 -8.25 -10.24
C ALA A 247 7.17 -8.40 -10.33
N ASN A 248 6.59 -7.82 -11.38
CA ASN A 248 5.17 -7.91 -11.69
C ASN A 248 4.97 -7.88 -13.21
N ILE A 249 4.09 -8.71 -13.72
CA ILE A 249 3.61 -8.68 -15.11
C ILE A 249 2.10 -8.59 -15.12
N ARG A 250 1.54 -7.71 -15.92
CA ARG A 250 0.09 -7.54 -16.09
C ARG A 250 -0.29 -7.67 -17.56
N TRP A 251 -1.31 -8.44 -17.79
CA TRP A 251 -1.98 -8.56 -19.08
C TRP A 251 -3.40 -8.00 -19.01
N ASN A 252 -3.78 -7.24 -20.02
CA ASN A 252 -5.14 -6.74 -20.20
C ASN A 252 -5.71 -7.28 -21.53
N SER A 253 -6.98 -7.68 -21.54
CA SER A 253 -7.67 -8.06 -22.77
C SER A 253 -7.84 -6.85 -23.70
N ASN A 254 -8.03 -7.11 -25.01
CA ASN A 254 -8.22 -6.03 -25.99
C ASN A 254 -9.45 -5.16 -25.72
N ASP A 255 -10.50 -5.72 -25.13
CA ASP A 255 -11.72 -5.01 -24.74
C ASP A 255 -11.61 -4.36 -23.35
N GLN A 256 -10.46 -4.47 -22.71
CA GLN A 256 -10.14 -3.95 -21.37
C GLN A 256 -11.07 -4.46 -20.26
N LYS A 257 -11.80 -5.54 -20.49
CA LYS A 257 -12.69 -6.11 -19.46
C LYS A 257 -11.98 -7.04 -18.50
N THR A 258 -10.88 -7.64 -18.94
CA THR A 258 -10.11 -8.60 -18.14
C THR A 258 -8.70 -8.11 -17.94
N SER A 259 -8.25 -8.13 -16.69
CA SER A 259 -6.86 -7.90 -16.33
C SER A 259 -6.36 -9.06 -15.48
N ILE A 260 -5.16 -9.54 -15.76
CA ILE A 260 -4.46 -10.54 -14.97
C ILE A 260 -3.09 -9.98 -14.61
N ALA A 261 -2.78 -9.93 -13.32
CA ALA A 261 -1.47 -9.58 -12.82
C ALA A 261 -0.87 -10.77 -12.08
N LEU A 262 0.40 -11.04 -12.33
CA LEU A 262 1.22 -11.99 -11.58
C LEU A 262 2.49 -11.27 -11.17
N GLY A 263 2.73 -11.24 -9.88
CA GLY A 263 3.92 -10.63 -9.34
C GLY A 263 4.47 -11.40 -8.16
N GLY A 264 5.65 -11.01 -7.70
CA GLY A 264 6.27 -11.60 -6.53
C GLY A 264 7.43 -10.79 -6.03
N THR A 265 7.83 -11.08 -4.82
CA THR A 265 8.97 -10.46 -4.16
C THR A 265 9.68 -11.49 -3.29
N TYR A 266 10.97 -11.31 -3.11
CA TYR A 266 11.80 -12.13 -2.23
C TYR A 266 12.83 -11.28 -1.50
N GLY A 267 13.29 -11.79 -0.38
CA GLY A 267 14.33 -11.16 0.42
C GLY A 267 14.82 -12.05 1.55
N GLN A 268 15.56 -11.45 2.46
CA GLN A 268 16.06 -12.12 3.66
C GLN A 268 15.85 -11.19 4.86
N THR A 269 15.51 -11.75 6.02
CA THR A 269 15.50 -10.99 7.27
C THR A 269 16.93 -10.61 7.70
N ALA A 270 17.05 -9.72 8.69
CA ALA A 270 18.36 -9.30 9.23
C ALA A 270 19.22 -10.46 9.76
N VAL A 271 18.60 -11.59 10.09
CA VAL A 271 19.28 -12.81 10.55
C VAL A 271 19.41 -13.87 9.45
N ASN A 272 19.34 -13.43 8.19
CA ASN A 272 19.50 -14.27 6.98
C ASN A 272 18.44 -15.37 6.81
N GLU A 273 17.22 -15.15 7.29
CA GLU A 273 16.08 -16.03 7.04
C GLU A 273 15.46 -15.69 5.66
N PRO A 274 15.61 -16.55 4.66
CA PRO A 274 15.10 -16.25 3.33
C PRO A 274 13.58 -16.42 3.26
N TRP A 275 12.94 -15.51 2.54
CA TRP A 275 11.51 -15.57 2.22
C TRP A 275 11.23 -15.21 0.78
N ILE A 276 10.13 -15.74 0.26
CA ILE A 276 9.61 -15.46 -1.08
C ILE A 276 8.08 -15.53 -1.05
N MET A 277 7.44 -14.68 -1.85
CA MET A 277 6.01 -14.77 -2.09
C MET A 277 5.65 -14.41 -3.51
N TYR A 278 4.50 -14.90 -3.97
CA TYR A 278 3.88 -14.42 -5.19
C TYR A 278 2.41 -14.07 -4.96
N SER A 279 1.90 -13.20 -5.81
CA SER A 279 0.52 -12.71 -5.84
C SER A 279 -0.03 -12.81 -7.25
N THR A 280 -1.27 -13.27 -7.38
CA THR A 280 -1.99 -13.32 -8.65
C THR A 280 -3.34 -12.65 -8.49
N VAL A 281 -3.63 -11.67 -9.33
CA VAL A 281 -4.88 -10.93 -9.33
C VAL A 281 -5.55 -11.06 -10.70
N LEU A 282 -6.77 -11.61 -10.72
CA LEU A 282 -7.68 -11.58 -11.86
C LEU A 282 -8.77 -10.56 -11.58
N GLN A 283 -8.95 -9.61 -12.48
CA GLN A 283 -10.08 -8.68 -12.48
C GLN A 283 -10.89 -8.86 -13.76
N HIS A 284 -12.23 -8.93 -13.65
CA HIS A 284 -13.10 -9.10 -14.80
C HIS A 284 -14.41 -8.34 -14.66
N TRP A 285 -14.72 -7.51 -15.64
CA TRP A 285 -16.04 -6.89 -15.80
C TRP A 285 -16.99 -7.88 -16.49
N VAL A 286 -17.75 -8.63 -15.68
CA VAL A 286 -18.76 -9.60 -16.15
C VAL A 286 -19.85 -8.89 -16.96
N THR A 287 -20.26 -7.73 -16.48
CA THR A 287 -21.13 -6.77 -17.16
C THR A 287 -20.58 -5.35 -16.93
N PRO A 288 -21.11 -4.31 -17.63
CA PRO A 288 -20.70 -2.93 -17.34
C PRO A 288 -20.98 -2.45 -15.91
N LYS A 289 -21.74 -3.23 -15.11
CA LYS A 289 -22.10 -2.93 -13.72
C LYS A 289 -21.57 -3.95 -12.72
N THR A 290 -21.04 -5.09 -13.18
CA THR A 290 -20.62 -6.19 -12.31
C THR A 290 -19.12 -6.40 -12.45
N HIS A 291 -18.39 -6.19 -11.39
CA HIS A 291 -16.94 -6.39 -11.33
C HIS A 291 -16.61 -7.55 -10.41
N LEU A 292 -15.86 -8.52 -10.91
CA LEU A 292 -15.34 -9.67 -10.18
C LEU A 292 -13.82 -9.52 -10.03
N VAL A 293 -13.34 -9.75 -8.81
CA VAL A 293 -11.90 -9.89 -8.52
C VAL A 293 -11.65 -11.23 -7.85
N LEU A 294 -10.64 -11.93 -8.32
CA LEU A 294 -10.06 -13.09 -7.65
C LEU A 294 -8.59 -12.80 -7.36
N HIS A 295 -8.19 -12.96 -6.11
CA HIS A 295 -6.85 -12.66 -5.64
C HIS A 295 -6.31 -13.83 -4.85
N HIS A 296 -5.11 -14.29 -5.21
CA HIS A 296 -4.40 -15.36 -4.54
C HIS A 296 -2.97 -14.95 -4.23
N THR A 297 -2.55 -15.23 -3.01
CA THR A 297 -1.17 -15.06 -2.54
C THR A 297 -0.67 -16.35 -1.93
N HIS A 298 0.59 -16.67 -2.15
CA HIS A 298 1.27 -17.75 -1.45
C HIS A 298 2.72 -17.34 -1.17
N GLY A 299 3.17 -17.62 0.05
CA GLY A 299 4.52 -17.29 0.47
C GLY A 299 5.12 -18.36 1.38
N TRP A 300 6.45 -18.36 1.40
CA TRP A 300 7.29 -19.26 2.19
C TRP A 300 8.44 -18.49 2.82
N ALA A 301 8.82 -18.93 4.00
CA ALA A 301 10.04 -18.48 4.66
C ALA A 301 10.74 -19.68 5.30
N SER A 302 12.06 -19.66 5.27
CA SER A 302 12.86 -20.80 5.75
C SER A 302 13.68 -20.39 6.97
N ASN A 303 13.88 -21.35 7.86
CA ASN A 303 14.69 -21.21 9.07
C ASN A 303 14.20 -20.13 10.05
N ILE A 304 12.90 -19.87 10.06
CA ILE A 304 12.30 -18.86 10.95
C ILE A 304 12.36 -19.32 12.41
N ASN A 305 12.83 -18.44 13.28
CA ASN A 305 12.84 -18.68 14.72
C ASN A 305 11.44 -18.42 15.28
N LEU A 306 10.71 -19.49 15.54
CA LEU A 306 9.35 -19.49 16.12
C LEU A 306 9.40 -19.98 17.58
N PRO A 307 8.34 -19.77 18.37
CA PRO A 307 8.29 -20.24 19.78
C PRO A 307 8.56 -21.73 19.95
N GLU A 308 8.24 -22.55 18.93
CA GLU A 308 8.46 -24.01 18.93
C GLU A 308 9.82 -24.43 18.35
N GLY A 309 10.71 -23.46 18.06
CA GLY A 309 12.03 -23.67 17.47
C GLY A 309 12.12 -23.22 16.01
N ILE A 310 13.28 -23.47 15.38
CA ILE A 310 13.55 -23.08 13.99
C ILE A 310 12.73 -23.97 13.05
N GLN A 311 11.88 -23.36 12.24
CA GLN A 311 10.97 -24.02 11.31
C GLN A 311 10.84 -23.25 9.99
N ASN A 312 10.29 -23.94 8.99
CA ASN A 312 9.85 -23.29 7.76
C ASN A 312 8.41 -22.81 7.93
N ALA A 313 8.15 -21.55 7.64
CA ALA A 313 6.82 -20.95 7.64
C ALA A 313 6.24 -20.92 6.22
N ALA A 314 4.91 -21.03 6.14
CA ALA A 314 4.19 -20.90 4.89
C ALA A 314 2.81 -20.29 5.14
N TRP A 315 2.39 -19.43 4.21
CA TRP A 315 1.05 -18.83 4.23
C TRP A 315 0.46 -18.78 2.83
N TYR A 316 -0.87 -18.81 2.75
CA TYR A 316 -1.59 -18.56 1.51
C TYR A 316 -2.95 -17.94 1.79
N SER A 317 -3.46 -17.21 0.78
CA SER A 317 -4.82 -16.68 0.80
C SER A 317 -5.49 -16.85 -0.55
N ILE A 318 -6.81 -17.03 -0.52
CA ILE A 318 -7.70 -16.87 -1.66
C ILE A 318 -8.76 -15.88 -1.25
N ASN A 319 -8.89 -14.79 -2.01
CA ASN A 319 -9.82 -13.72 -1.78
C ASN A 319 -10.65 -13.47 -3.04
N SER A 320 -11.93 -13.17 -2.87
CA SER A 320 -12.83 -12.80 -3.96
C SER A 320 -13.63 -11.57 -3.60
N HIS A 321 -13.78 -10.67 -4.56
CA HIS A 321 -14.65 -9.51 -4.48
C HIS A 321 -15.68 -9.58 -5.62
N LEU A 322 -16.93 -9.35 -5.32
CA LEU A 322 -17.98 -9.16 -6.30
C LEU A 322 -18.69 -7.85 -5.97
N THR A 323 -18.63 -6.89 -6.88
CA THR A 323 -19.31 -5.60 -6.73
C THR A 323 -20.33 -5.40 -7.84
N TYR A 324 -21.42 -4.71 -7.53
CA TYR A 324 -22.50 -4.42 -8.46
C TYR A 324 -22.99 -2.98 -8.29
N ASP A 325 -23.03 -2.23 -9.39
CA ASP A 325 -23.55 -0.87 -9.44
C ASP A 325 -25.06 -0.91 -9.59
N LEU A 326 -25.78 -0.76 -8.48
CA LEU A 326 -27.24 -0.72 -8.46
C LEU A 326 -27.76 0.51 -9.18
N PHE A 327 -27.23 1.67 -8.82
CA PHE A 327 -27.56 2.98 -9.38
C PHE A 327 -26.27 3.74 -9.68
N ARG A 328 -26.41 4.94 -10.24
CA ARG A 328 -25.25 5.79 -10.54
C ARG A 328 -24.37 6.07 -9.32
N ASP A 329 -25.00 6.23 -8.16
CA ASP A 329 -24.37 6.69 -6.93
C ASP A 329 -24.43 5.65 -5.80
N LEU A 330 -24.80 4.40 -6.13
CA LEU A 330 -24.91 3.31 -5.16
C LEU A 330 -24.39 2.01 -5.74
N SER A 331 -23.36 1.48 -5.10
CA SER A 331 -22.82 0.14 -5.39
C SER A 331 -22.90 -0.73 -4.15
N ILE A 332 -23.09 -2.02 -4.36
CA ILE A 332 -23.05 -3.05 -3.32
C ILE A 332 -21.92 -4.03 -3.62
N GLY A 333 -21.39 -4.69 -2.59
CA GLY A 333 -20.34 -5.67 -2.80
C GLY A 333 -20.29 -6.72 -1.70
N ILE A 334 -19.70 -7.85 -2.06
CA ILE A 334 -19.39 -8.95 -1.17
C ILE A 334 -17.90 -9.26 -1.33
N ARG A 335 -17.22 -9.43 -0.21
CA ARG A 335 -15.86 -9.96 -0.13
C ARG A 335 -15.87 -11.25 0.66
N ALA A 336 -15.21 -12.29 0.15
CA ALA A 336 -15.03 -13.55 0.82
C ALA A 336 -13.55 -13.95 0.74
N GLU A 337 -13.00 -14.43 1.85
CA GLU A 337 -11.59 -14.77 1.96
C GLU A 337 -11.36 -16.01 2.79
N ARG A 338 -10.34 -16.78 2.41
CA ARG A 338 -9.70 -17.77 3.26
C ARG A 338 -8.21 -17.45 3.33
N PHE A 339 -7.74 -17.10 4.52
CA PHE A 339 -6.32 -16.95 4.82
C PHE A 339 -5.84 -18.11 5.69
N HIS A 340 -4.67 -18.65 5.37
CA HIS A 340 -4.03 -19.71 6.14
C HIS A 340 -2.57 -19.34 6.39
N ASP A 341 -2.23 -19.19 7.64
CA ASP A 341 -0.87 -19.02 8.13
C ASP A 341 -0.48 -20.25 8.95
N ARG A 342 0.29 -21.13 8.34
CA ARG A 342 0.58 -22.47 8.89
C ARG A 342 1.22 -22.42 10.27
N ASN A 343 2.06 -21.43 10.51
CA ASN A 343 2.91 -21.35 11.68
C ASN A 343 2.64 -20.10 12.53
N GLY A 344 1.63 -19.27 12.18
CA GLY A 344 1.35 -18.01 12.86
C GLY A 344 2.38 -16.91 12.61
N TRP A 345 3.25 -17.07 11.62
CA TRP A 345 4.34 -16.11 11.37
C TRP A 345 3.86 -14.78 10.78
N ARG A 346 2.77 -14.80 10.01
CA ARG A 346 2.27 -13.60 9.31
C ARG A 346 1.13 -12.89 10.02
N VAL A 347 0.22 -13.62 10.68
CA VAL A 347 -0.95 -13.03 11.35
C VAL A 347 -0.58 -12.33 12.66
N PHE A 348 0.62 -12.55 13.15
CA PHE A 348 1.11 -11.89 14.34
C PHE A 348 1.42 -10.43 14.06
N SER A 349 0.58 -9.50 14.57
CA SER A 349 0.85 -8.06 14.52
C SER A 349 1.59 -7.62 15.78
N PRO A 350 2.92 -7.52 15.76
CA PRO A 350 3.73 -7.33 16.98
C PRO A 350 3.47 -5.97 17.65
N TYR A 351 2.98 -4.97 16.91
CA TYR A 351 2.80 -3.63 17.46
C TYR A 351 1.56 -3.48 18.35
N ARG A 352 0.48 -4.20 18.04
CA ARG A 352 -0.80 -4.06 18.76
C ARG A 352 -1.00 -5.11 19.84
N ILE A 353 -0.44 -6.28 19.68
CA ILE A 353 -0.49 -7.31 20.73
C ILE A 353 0.21 -6.81 21.99
N LEU A 354 1.39 -6.21 21.85
CA LEU A 354 2.11 -5.64 22.99
C LEU A 354 1.41 -4.44 23.62
N SER A 355 0.61 -3.67 22.86
CA SER A 355 -0.18 -2.56 23.43
C SER A 355 -1.46 -3.02 24.12
N ALA A 356 -1.94 -4.22 23.82
CA ALA A 356 -3.09 -4.84 24.50
C ALA A 356 -2.68 -5.56 25.79
N LEU A 357 -1.39 -5.88 25.95
CA LEU A 357 -0.83 -6.53 27.16
C LEU A 357 -0.35 -5.53 28.23
N ASN A 358 -0.34 -4.24 27.92
CA ASN A 358 -0.09 -3.11 28.84
C ASN A 358 -1.36 -2.24 28.94
#